data_20c2b0bf23ebe4f3f4ef663eba77803f
#
_entry.id   20c2b0bf23ebe4f3f4ef663eba77803f
#
_cell.length_a   1.000
_cell.length_b   1.000
_cell.length_c   1.000
_cell.angle_alpha   90.00
_cell.angle_beta   90.00
_cell.angle_gamma   90.00
#
_symmetry.space_group_name_H-M   'P 1'
#
loop_
_entity.id
_entity.type
_entity.pdbx_description
1 polymer ?
#
loop_
_entity_poly.entity_id
_entity_poly.type
_entity_poly.pdbx_seq_one_letter_code
_entity_poly.pdbx_strand_id
1 'polypeptide(L)'
;TVVHMILVTGGAGFIGSHTCVALAQAGIPHLILDNFGNSRRSVLERLGRITGVQPLIVEGDVRDADLLARVFAQHPIDGVIHFAALKAVGESVREPLRYYDNNVAGTVALLRAMQVADVRTLVFSSSATVYGEPASVPIREDFPLSATNPYGWSKLMMEQVLADVDTAEPGQWRIARLRYFNPVGAHESGLIGEDPQGEPGNLLPYVAQVAAGQRASLSVYGN
;
A
#
# COMPACT_ATOMS: atom_id res chain seq x y z
N THR A 1 -13.14 28.07 -3.46
CA THR A 1 -13.61 26.68 -3.35
C THR A 1 -12.45 25.87 -2.80
N VAL A 2 -12.63 25.19 -1.67
CA VAL A 2 -11.63 24.29 -1.11
C VAL A 2 -11.57 23.09 -2.05
N VAL A 3 -10.39 22.77 -2.57
CA VAL A 3 -10.18 21.60 -3.41
C VAL A 3 -9.83 20.44 -2.50
N HIS A 4 -10.78 19.55 -2.34
CA HIS A 4 -10.61 18.33 -1.55
C HIS A 4 -9.68 17.34 -2.24
N MET A 5 -8.91 16.57 -1.45
CA MET A 5 -7.90 15.67 -2.00
C MET A 5 -7.82 14.33 -1.26
N ILE A 6 -7.22 13.36 -1.92
CA ILE A 6 -6.95 12.04 -1.36
C ILE A 6 -5.49 11.97 -0.90
N LEU A 7 -5.26 11.52 0.34
CA LEU A 7 -3.93 11.15 0.82
C LEU A 7 -3.61 9.72 0.35
N VAL A 8 -2.52 9.56 -0.39
CA VAL A 8 -2.03 8.25 -0.86
C VAL A 8 -0.75 7.92 -0.10
N THR A 9 -0.82 7.11 0.93
CA THR A 9 0.38 6.66 1.64
C THR A 9 1.04 5.50 0.89
N GLY A 10 2.37 5.50 0.79
CA GLY A 10 3.07 4.54 -0.07
C GLY A 10 2.86 4.81 -1.57
N GLY A 11 2.55 6.07 -1.92
CA GLY A 11 2.21 6.46 -3.29
C GLY A 11 3.37 6.40 -4.28
N ALA A 12 4.62 6.33 -3.84
CA ALA A 12 5.78 6.11 -4.69
C ALA A 12 6.10 4.62 -4.93
N GLY A 13 5.38 3.69 -4.26
CA GLY A 13 5.48 2.25 -4.48
C GLY A 13 4.82 1.78 -5.77
N PHE A 14 4.89 0.46 -6.06
CA PHE A 14 4.36 -0.12 -7.30
C PHE A 14 2.85 0.18 -7.49
N ILE A 15 1.99 -0.30 -6.58
CA ILE A 15 0.53 -0.10 -6.70
C ILE A 15 0.20 1.38 -6.50
N GLY A 16 0.84 2.05 -5.53
CA GLY A 16 0.60 3.45 -5.21
C GLY A 16 0.84 4.38 -6.41
N SER A 17 1.95 4.19 -7.13
CA SER A 17 2.27 5.03 -8.30
C SER A 17 1.26 4.88 -9.45
N HIS A 18 0.79 3.64 -9.73
CA HIS A 18 -0.28 3.41 -10.70
C HIS A 18 -1.60 4.04 -10.26
N THR A 19 -1.92 3.97 -8.95
CA THR A 19 -3.09 4.63 -8.38
C THR A 19 -3.00 6.15 -8.51
N CYS A 20 -1.83 6.75 -8.27
CA CYS A 20 -1.62 8.20 -8.47
C CYS A 20 -1.83 8.61 -9.93
N VAL A 21 -1.38 7.80 -10.90
CA VAL A 21 -1.68 8.06 -12.33
C VAL A 21 -3.19 8.02 -12.58
N ALA A 22 -3.88 6.99 -12.08
CA ALA A 22 -5.34 6.87 -12.27
C ALA A 22 -6.11 8.03 -11.63
N LEU A 23 -5.71 8.47 -10.42
CA LEU A 23 -6.30 9.64 -9.76
C LEU A 23 -6.08 10.91 -10.58
N ALA A 24 -4.86 11.14 -11.08
CA ALA A 24 -4.55 12.30 -11.92
C ALA A 24 -5.36 12.30 -13.21
N GLN A 25 -5.48 11.15 -13.90
CA GLN A 25 -6.30 11.00 -15.11
C GLN A 25 -7.79 11.23 -14.84
N ALA A 26 -8.28 10.87 -13.65
CA ALA A 26 -9.64 11.14 -13.21
C ALA A 26 -9.85 12.59 -12.73
N GLY A 27 -8.82 13.43 -12.73
CA GLY A 27 -8.90 14.80 -12.22
C GLY A 27 -9.08 14.88 -10.70
N ILE A 28 -8.72 13.83 -9.96
CA ILE A 28 -8.84 13.77 -8.50
C ILE A 28 -7.52 14.26 -7.86
N PRO A 29 -7.53 15.39 -7.15
CA PRO A 29 -6.36 15.89 -6.44
C PRO A 29 -5.90 14.90 -5.39
N HIS A 30 -4.59 14.70 -5.29
CA HIS A 30 -4.03 13.78 -4.30
C HIS A 30 -2.67 14.25 -3.80
N LEU A 31 -2.34 13.82 -2.59
CA LEU A 31 -1.08 14.05 -1.91
C LEU A 31 -0.41 12.69 -1.64
N ILE A 32 0.83 12.53 -2.01
CA ILE A 32 1.61 11.34 -1.68
C ILE A 32 2.27 11.53 -0.31
N LEU A 33 2.23 10.50 0.54
CA LEU A 33 3.07 10.37 1.73
C LEU A 33 3.91 9.10 1.57
N ASP A 34 5.22 9.22 1.49
CA ASP A 34 6.14 8.09 1.29
C ASP A 34 7.48 8.35 1.99
N ASN A 35 8.06 7.35 2.63
CA ASN A 35 9.38 7.43 3.27
C ASN A 35 10.51 6.91 2.36
N PHE A 36 10.19 6.46 1.16
CA PHE A 36 11.10 5.86 0.18
C PHE A 36 11.88 4.64 0.69
N GLY A 37 11.38 3.98 1.72
CA GLY A 37 12.02 2.79 2.29
C GLY A 37 12.07 1.59 1.32
N ASN A 38 11.09 1.49 0.40
CA ASN A 38 11.04 0.46 -0.64
C ASN A 38 10.58 1.03 -2.01
N SER A 39 10.77 2.31 -2.22
CA SER A 39 10.46 3.02 -3.46
C SER A 39 11.63 3.95 -3.82
N ARG A 40 11.60 4.56 -5.01
CA ARG A 40 12.64 5.47 -5.48
C ARG A 40 12.08 6.86 -5.72
N ARG A 41 12.81 7.91 -5.33
CA ARG A 41 12.43 9.31 -5.60
C ARG A 41 12.22 9.60 -7.10
N SER A 42 12.94 8.88 -7.98
CA SER A 42 12.77 8.99 -9.43
C SER A 42 11.35 8.65 -9.91
N VAL A 43 10.55 7.95 -9.12
CA VAL A 43 9.14 7.69 -9.43
C VAL A 43 8.34 8.98 -9.51
N LEU A 44 8.63 9.98 -8.69
CA LEU A 44 7.94 11.27 -8.71
C LEU A 44 8.12 12.00 -10.04
N GLU A 45 9.34 12.03 -10.58
CA GLU A 45 9.62 12.60 -11.89
C GLU A 45 8.88 11.83 -13.00
N ARG A 46 8.88 10.50 -12.91
CA ARG A 46 8.18 9.63 -13.86
C ARG A 46 6.66 9.85 -13.82
N LEU A 47 6.08 10.01 -12.63
CA LEU A 47 4.67 10.39 -12.48
C LEU A 47 4.37 11.73 -13.15
N GLY A 48 5.22 12.75 -12.93
CA GLY A 48 5.10 14.04 -13.58
C GLY A 48 5.13 13.94 -15.11
N ARG A 49 6.00 13.09 -15.67
CA ARG A 49 6.08 12.83 -17.12
C ARG A 49 4.84 12.11 -17.68
N ILE A 50 4.24 11.20 -16.91
CA ILE A 50 3.03 10.48 -17.33
C ILE A 50 1.79 11.36 -17.25
N THR A 51 1.65 12.11 -16.17
CA THR A 51 0.41 12.87 -15.87
C THR A 51 0.44 14.31 -16.38
N GLY A 52 1.63 14.81 -16.73
CA GLY A 52 1.82 16.22 -17.09
C GLY A 52 1.89 17.17 -15.90
N VAL A 53 1.71 16.69 -14.68
CA VAL A 53 1.70 17.48 -13.44
C VAL A 53 2.64 16.87 -12.40
N GLN A 54 3.48 17.70 -11.80
CA GLN A 54 4.33 17.23 -10.70
C GLN A 54 3.48 16.82 -9.50
N PRO A 55 3.67 15.61 -8.94
CA PRO A 55 2.89 15.15 -7.81
C PRO A 55 3.20 15.97 -6.55
N LEU A 56 2.17 16.26 -5.76
CA LEU A 56 2.36 16.76 -4.41
C LEU A 56 2.88 15.62 -3.53
N ILE A 57 3.92 15.88 -2.76
CA ILE A 57 4.58 14.88 -1.91
C ILE A 57 4.94 15.46 -0.54
N VAL A 58 4.67 14.67 0.49
CA VAL A 58 5.28 14.80 1.82
C VAL A 58 6.16 13.57 2.03
N GLU A 59 7.45 13.81 2.24
CA GLU A 59 8.36 12.73 2.62
C GLU A 59 8.28 12.47 4.10
N GLY A 60 7.97 11.22 4.47
CA GLY A 60 7.89 10.83 5.86
C GLY A 60 7.28 9.47 6.11
N ASP A 61 7.32 9.08 7.36
CA ASP A 61 6.88 7.77 7.83
C ASP A 61 5.47 7.85 8.44
N VAL A 62 4.61 6.88 8.12
CA VAL A 62 3.25 6.80 8.68
C VAL A 62 3.22 6.54 10.19
N ARG A 63 4.35 6.18 10.80
CA ARG A 63 4.50 6.04 12.25
C ARG A 63 4.73 7.38 12.96
N ASP A 64 5.08 8.43 12.21
CA ASP A 64 5.29 9.77 12.77
C ASP A 64 3.94 10.48 12.97
N ALA A 65 3.43 10.42 14.19
CA ALA A 65 2.14 11.00 14.55
C ALA A 65 2.12 12.54 14.40
N ASP A 66 3.24 13.21 14.68
CA ASP A 66 3.34 14.67 14.57
C ASP A 66 3.33 15.08 13.08
N LEU A 67 4.00 14.32 12.23
CA LEU A 67 3.95 14.53 10.78
C LEU A 67 2.52 14.35 10.25
N LEU A 68 1.86 13.26 10.63
CA LEU A 68 0.47 13.01 10.22
C LEU A 68 -0.45 14.14 10.67
N ALA A 69 -0.34 14.61 11.91
CA ALA A 69 -1.13 15.73 12.42
C ALA A 69 -0.92 17.00 11.57
N ARG A 70 0.35 17.31 11.21
CA ARG A 70 0.64 18.44 10.31
C ARG A 70 0.06 18.24 8.91
N VAL A 71 0.17 17.05 8.33
CA VAL A 71 -0.36 16.73 7.00
C VAL A 71 -1.86 16.98 6.94
N PHE A 72 -2.63 16.44 7.89
CA PHE A 72 -4.07 16.64 7.93
C PHE A 72 -4.47 18.10 8.24
N ALA A 73 -3.67 18.83 9.03
CA ALA A 73 -3.94 20.24 9.31
C ALA A 73 -3.65 21.17 8.12
N GLN A 74 -2.67 20.83 7.27
CA GLN A 74 -2.21 21.69 6.17
C GLN A 74 -2.91 21.40 4.85
N HIS A 75 -3.54 20.24 4.70
CA HIS A 75 -4.16 19.80 3.44
C HIS A 75 -5.62 19.39 3.65
N PRO A 76 -6.53 19.78 2.75
CA PRO A 76 -7.96 19.47 2.82
C PRO A 76 -8.22 18.02 2.38
N ILE A 77 -7.81 17.07 3.20
CA ILE A 77 -7.91 15.62 2.93
C ILE A 77 -9.31 15.13 3.28
N ASP A 78 -9.98 14.46 2.32
CA ASP A 78 -11.31 13.86 2.49
C ASP A 78 -11.26 12.34 2.66
N GLY A 79 -10.19 11.72 2.23
CA GLY A 79 -10.04 10.29 2.29
C GLY A 79 -8.61 9.85 2.13
N VAL A 80 -8.35 8.60 2.48
CA VAL A 80 -7.02 8.00 2.45
C VAL A 80 -7.04 6.71 1.64
N ILE A 81 -6.02 6.51 0.80
CA ILE A 81 -5.67 5.22 0.21
C ILE A 81 -4.34 4.80 0.83
N HIS A 82 -4.38 3.72 1.61
CA HIS A 82 -3.25 3.31 2.44
C HIS A 82 -2.52 2.10 1.85
N PHE A 83 -1.41 2.38 1.14
CA PHE A 83 -0.50 1.35 0.59
C PHE A 83 0.78 1.18 1.42
N ALA A 84 1.15 2.16 2.24
CA ALA A 84 2.39 2.13 3.01
C ALA A 84 2.45 0.90 3.92
N ALA A 85 3.29 -0.08 3.55
CA ALA A 85 3.49 -1.31 4.31
C ALA A 85 4.76 -2.01 3.85
N LEU A 86 5.39 -2.77 4.73
CA LEU A 86 6.36 -3.81 4.39
C LEU A 86 5.58 -5.04 3.90
N LYS A 87 6.03 -5.68 2.79
CA LYS A 87 5.25 -6.73 2.10
C LYS A 87 5.99 -8.04 1.85
N ALA A 88 7.28 -8.12 2.17
CA ALA A 88 8.09 -9.30 1.87
C ALA A 88 7.88 -10.41 2.92
N VAL A 89 7.21 -11.49 2.54
CA VAL A 89 6.86 -12.62 3.43
C VAL A 89 8.09 -13.20 4.11
N GLY A 90 9.15 -13.52 3.35
CA GLY A 90 10.38 -14.10 3.90
C GLY A 90 11.11 -13.16 4.87
N GLU A 91 11.10 -11.84 4.62
CA GLU A 91 11.65 -10.84 5.54
C GLU A 91 10.82 -10.78 6.82
N SER A 92 9.49 -10.85 6.74
CA SER A 92 8.62 -10.79 7.90
C SER A 92 8.90 -11.90 8.92
N VAL A 93 9.29 -13.08 8.44
CA VAL A 93 9.66 -14.20 9.31
C VAL A 93 10.98 -13.94 10.05
N ARG A 94 11.93 -13.26 9.40
CA ARG A 94 13.22 -12.91 10.02
C ARG A 94 13.15 -11.69 10.93
N GLU A 95 12.29 -10.72 10.59
CA GLU A 95 12.17 -9.43 11.27
C GLU A 95 10.72 -9.12 11.68
N PRO A 96 10.04 -9.98 12.46
CA PRO A 96 8.61 -9.85 12.72
C PRO A 96 8.24 -8.54 13.44
N LEU A 97 9.05 -8.11 14.39
CA LEU A 97 8.77 -6.86 15.13
C LEU A 97 8.78 -5.65 14.23
N ARG A 98 9.68 -5.58 13.24
CA ARG A 98 9.73 -4.52 12.24
C ARG A 98 8.43 -4.47 11.42
N TYR A 99 7.86 -5.64 11.09
CA TYR A 99 6.60 -5.74 10.36
C TYR A 99 5.41 -5.28 11.19
N TYR A 100 5.33 -5.68 12.45
CA TYR A 100 4.24 -5.22 13.33
C TYR A 100 4.36 -3.72 13.63
N ASP A 101 5.56 -3.21 13.89
CA ASP A 101 5.79 -1.79 14.11
C ASP A 101 5.38 -0.97 12.88
N ASN A 102 5.89 -1.33 11.69
CA ASN A 102 5.57 -0.59 10.48
C ASN A 102 4.10 -0.73 10.06
N ASN A 103 3.58 -1.97 9.96
CA ASN A 103 2.28 -2.21 9.35
C ASN A 103 1.14 -2.01 10.34
N VAL A 104 1.28 -2.43 11.60
CA VAL A 104 0.20 -2.32 12.59
C VAL A 104 0.27 -0.97 13.30
N ALA A 105 1.40 -0.65 13.94
CA ALA A 105 1.51 0.62 14.68
C ALA A 105 1.39 1.83 13.72
N GLY A 106 1.98 1.77 12.52
CA GLY A 106 1.85 2.82 11.51
C GLY A 106 0.40 3.04 11.07
N THR A 107 -0.36 1.96 10.80
CA THR A 107 -1.78 2.09 10.43
C THR A 107 -2.62 2.62 11.60
N VAL A 108 -2.34 2.19 12.84
CA VAL A 108 -3.02 2.73 14.02
C VAL A 108 -2.74 4.23 14.19
N ALA A 109 -1.49 4.67 13.98
CA ALA A 109 -1.15 6.10 14.02
C ALA A 109 -1.91 6.88 12.96
N LEU A 110 -2.00 6.35 11.73
CA LEU A 110 -2.78 6.95 10.64
C LEU A 110 -4.27 7.06 11.00
N LEU A 111 -4.89 5.99 11.52
CA LEU A 111 -6.31 6.00 11.92
C LEU A 111 -6.58 7.04 13.01
N ARG A 112 -5.69 7.19 14.00
CA ARG A 112 -5.80 8.24 15.03
C ARG A 112 -5.74 9.64 14.43
N ALA A 113 -4.82 9.88 13.50
CA ALA A 113 -4.73 11.17 12.82
C ALA A 113 -5.98 11.46 11.97
N MET A 114 -6.52 10.45 11.28
CA MET A 114 -7.78 10.54 10.55
C MET A 114 -8.96 10.89 11.48
N GLN A 115 -9.05 10.22 12.64
CA GLN A 115 -10.11 10.52 13.64
C GLN A 115 -10.04 11.97 14.13
N VAL A 116 -8.86 12.46 14.47
CA VAL A 116 -8.66 13.85 14.94
C VAL A 116 -9.01 14.85 13.84
N ALA A 117 -8.71 14.55 12.59
CA ALA A 117 -9.00 15.40 11.42
C ALA A 117 -10.44 15.26 10.89
N ASP A 118 -11.27 14.42 11.50
CA ASP A 118 -12.63 14.08 11.04
C ASP A 118 -12.69 13.48 9.62
N VAL A 119 -11.63 12.79 9.21
CA VAL A 119 -11.55 12.04 7.95
C VAL A 119 -11.92 10.58 8.19
N ARG A 120 -13.00 10.09 7.56
CA ARG A 120 -13.57 8.76 7.84
C ARG A 120 -13.64 7.86 6.59
N THR A 121 -13.02 8.26 5.48
CA THR A 121 -12.98 7.46 4.25
C THR A 121 -11.62 6.83 4.07
N LEU A 122 -11.55 5.48 4.04
CA LEU A 122 -10.31 4.74 3.94
C LEU A 122 -10.42 3.60 2.93
N VAL A 123 -9.48 3.53 2.00
CA VAL A 123 -9.20 2.33 1.21
C VAL A 123 -7.93 1.70 1.77
N PHE A 124 -8.05 0.50 2.33
CA PHE A 124 -6.94 -0.23 2.95
C PHE A 124 -6.42 -1.33 2.04
N SER A 125 -5.13 -1.29 1.76
CA SER A 125 -4.41 -2.34 1.05
C SER A 125 -4.19 -3.54 1.98
N SER A 126 -5.11 -4.50 1.94
CA SER A 126 -4.95 -5.82 2.54
C SER A 126 -4.25 -6.78 1.56
N SER A 127 -4.30 -8.06 1.82
CA SER A 127 -3.62 -9.09 1.03
C SER A 127 -4.37 -10.41 1.08
N ALA A 128 -4.30 -11.18 0.00
CA ALA A 128 -4.79 -12.57 -0.02
C ALA A 128 -4.08 -13.48 1.00
N THR A 129 -2.91 -13.08 1.53
CA THR A 129 -2.22 -13.82 2.61
C THR A 129 -3.04 -13.94 3.90
N VAL A 130 -4.11 -13.13 4.07
CA VAL A 130 -5.05 -13.26 5.20
C VAL A 130 -5.87 -14.53 5.15
N TYR A 131 -5.97 -15.20 3.99
CA TYR A 131 -6.67 -16.48 3.85
C TYR A 131 -5.82 -17.68 4.27
N GLY A 132 -4.49 -17.50 4.47
CA GLY A 132 -3.58 -18.58 4.83
C GLY A 132 -3.55 -19.69 3.79
N GLU A 133 -3.87 -20.92 4.23
CA GLU A 133 -4.02 -22.10 3.37
C GLU A 133 -5.51 -22.34 3.10
N PRO A 134 -6.04 -21.85 1.98
CA PRO A 134 -7.46 -21.99 1.68
C PRO A 134 -7.82 -23.45 1.36
N ALA A 135 -9.02 -23.88 1.78
CA ALA A 135 -9.49 -25.25 1.58
C ALA A 135 -9.73 -25.60 0.10
N SER A 136 -9.93 -24.60 -0.76
CA SER A 136 -10.15 -24.76 -2.20
C SER A 136 -9.87 -23.49 -2.98
N VAL A 137 -9.84 -23.61 -4.32
CA VAL A 137 -9.74 -22.49 -5.27
C VAL A 137 -10.94 -22.57 -6.24
N PRO A 138 -11.45 -21.41 -6.74
CA PRO A 138 -11.01 -20.05 -6.45
C PRO A 138 -11.33 -19.61 -5.02
N ILE A 139 -10.49 -18.78 -4.42
CA ILE A 139 -10.68 -18.25 -3.07
C ILE A 139 -11.79 -17.20 -3.12
N ARG A 140 -12.77 -17.31 -2.20
CA ARG A 140 -13.89 -16.37 -2.08
C ARG A 140 -13.74 -15.51 -0.83
N GLU A 141 -14.42 -14.37 -0.80
CA GLU A 141 -14.32 -13.41 0.31
C GLU A 141 -14.86 -13.95 1.64
N ASP A 142 -15.78 -14.92 1.60
CA ASP A 142 -16.39 -15.57 2.76
C ASP A 142 -15.55 -16.71 3.36
N PHE A 143 -14.37 -17.00 2.79
CA PHE A 143 -13.47 -18.03 3.32
C PHE A 143 -12.91 -17.64 4.69
N PRO A 144 -12.66 -18.63 5.59
CA PRO A 144 -12.02 -18.39 6.88
C PRO A 144 -10.69 -17.66 6.73
N LEU A 145 -10.43 -16.74 7.64
CA LEU A 145 -9.18 -15.99 7.67
C LEU A 145 -8.21 -16.59 8.66
N SER A 146 -6.99 -16.91 8.22
CA SER A 146 -5.94 -17.52 9.02
C SER A 146 -4.58 -17.27 8.37
N ALA A 147 -3.85 -16.28 8.86
CA ALA A 147 -2.53 -15.97 8.32
C ALA A 147 -1.47 -17.00 8.77
N THR A 148 -0.48 -17.27 7.92
CA THR A 148 0.59 -18.24 8.16
C THR A 148 1.96 -17.61 8.43
N ASN A 149 2.07 -16.28 8.32
CA ASN A 149 3.33 -15.55 8.48
C ASN A 149 3.09 -14.15 9.07
N PRO A 150 4.13 -13.49 9.64
CA PRO A 150 3.96 -12.18 10.30
C PRO A 150 3.43 -11.07 9.37
N TYR A 151 3.78 -11.08 8.09
CA TYR A 151 3.18 -10.13 7.13
C TYR A 151 1.66 -10.34 7.02
N GLY A 152 1.22 -11.58 6.76
CA GLY A 152 -0.21 -11.91 6.70
C GLY A 152 -0.93 -11.58 8.01
N TRP A 153 -0.33 -11.90 9.15
CA TRP A 153 -0.90 -11.53 10.46
C TRP A 153 -1.02 -10.02 10.64
N SER A 154 -0.02 -9.23 10.20
CA SER A 154 -0.11 -7.77 10.28
C SER A 154 -1.29 -7.21 9.48
N LYS A 155 -1.58 -7.80 8.30
CA LYS A 155 -2.74 -7.40 7.48
C LYS A 155 -4.06 -7.85 8.11
N LEU A 156 -4.15 -9.08 8.61
CA LEU A 156 -5.34 -9.61 9.26
C LEU A 156 -5.68 -8.86 10.55
N MET A 157 -4.68 -8.56 11.38
CA MET A 157 -4.86 -7.71 12.57
C MET A 157 -5.44 -6.35 12.20
N MET A 158 -4.96 -5.73 11.13
CA MET A 158 -5.49 -4.43 10.70
C MET A 158 -6.90 -4.53 10.13
N GLU A 159 -7.26 -5.62 9.43
CA GLU A 159 -8.66 -5.84 9.04
C GLU A 159 -9.59 -5.93 10.27
N GLN A 160 -9.13 -6.55 11.35
CA GLN A 160 -9.89 -6.61 12.61
C GLN A 160 -9.99 -5.22 13.25
N VAL A 161 -8.88 -4.49 13.38
CA VAL A 161 -8.88 -3.12 13.93
C VAL A 161 -9.85 -2.21 13.15
N LEU A 162 -9.85 -2.31 11.83
CA LEU A 162 -10.77 -1.54 10.98
C LEU A 162 -12.24 -1.90 11.21
N ALA A 163 -12.54 -3.18 11.43
CA ALA A 163 -13.89 -3.64 11.78
C ALA A 163 -14.32 -3.12 13.17
N ASP A 164 -13.41 -3.13 14.14
CA ASP A 164 -13.67 -2.65 15.50
C ASP A 164 -13.89 -1.12 15.51
N VAL A 165 -13.11 -0.36 14.73
CA VAL A 165 -13.28 1.09 14.56
C VAL A 165 -14.64 1.43 13.93
N ASP A 166 -15.07 0.71 12.90
CA ASP A 166 -16.38 0.89 12.27
C ASP A 166 -17.52 0.53 13.24
N THR A 167 -17.32 -0.51 14.05
CA THR A 167 -18.29 -0.92 15.09
C THR A 167 -18.39 0.11 16.22
N ALA A 168 -17.27 0.74 16.59
CA ALA A 168 -17.24 1.75 17.66
C ALA A 168 -17.90 3.07 17.25
N GLU A 169 -17.89 3.41 15.95
CA GLU A 169 -18.50 4.63 15.39
C GLU A 169 -19.47 4.27 14.24
N PRO A 170 -20.65 3.68 14.53
CA PRO A 170 -21.52 3.11 13.49
C PRO A 170 -21.96 4.15 12.46
N GLY A 171 -21.76 3.84 11.19
CA GLY A 171 -22.18 4.67 10.06
C GLY A 171 -21.32 5.92 9.84
N GLN A 172 -20.26 6.14 10.60
CA GLN A 172 -19.34 7.24 10.36
C GLN A 172 -18.24 6.87 9.38
N TRP A 173 -17.70 5.67 9.48
CA TRP A 173 -16.63 5.20 8.63
C TRP A 173 -17.11 4.65 7.29
N ARG A 174 -16.31 4.87 6.26
CA ARG A 174 -16.42 4.26 4.93
C ARG A 174 -15.11 3.58 4.61
N ILE A 175 -15.04 2.28 4.87
CA ILE A 175 -13.82 1.50 4.78
C ILE A 175 -13.95 0.44 3.69
N ALA A 176 -13.05 0.47 2.70
CA ALA A 176 -12.86 -0.60 1.74
C ALA A 176 -11.56 -1.35 2.07
N ARG A 177 -11.64 -2.69 2.19
CA ARG A 177 -10.47 -3.56 2.41
C ARG A 177 -10.22 -4.34 1.13
N LEU A 178 -9.11 -4.04 0.45
CA LEU A 178 -8.76 -4.67 -0.83
C LEU A 178 -7.72 -5.76 -0.60
N ARG A 179 -8.10 -7.03 -0.75
CA ARG A 179 -7.24 -8.19 -0.59
C ARG A 179 -6.55 -8.53 -1.91
N TYR A 180 -5.40 -7.92 -2.15
CA TYR A 180 -4.62 -8.17 -3.35
C TYR A 180 -4.01 -9.57 -3.33
N PHE A 181 -4.07 -10.26 -4.49
CA PHE A 181 -3.32 -11.49 -4.74
C PHE A 181 -1.90 -11.13 -5.18
N ASN A 182 -1.57 -11.33 -6.45
CA ASN A 182 -0.26 -10.99 -7.02
C ASN A 182 -0.46 -9.97 -8.13
N PRO A 183 -0.49 -8.66 -7.83
CA PRO A 183 -0.60 -7.66 -8.87
C PRO A 183 0.60 -7.72 -9.79
N VAL A 184 0.34 -7.70 -11.09
CA VAL A 184 1.36 -7.77 -12.14
C VAL A 184 1.11 -6.70 -13.18
N GLY A 185 2.17 -6.23 -13.83
CA GLY A 185 2.10 -5.30 -14.93
C GLY A 185 3.01 -4.10 -14.75
N ALA A 186 3.04 -3.28 -15.79
CA ALA A 186 3.70 -1.98 -15.80
C ALA A 186 2.82 -1.01 -16.58
N HIS A 187 3.04 0.28 -16.38
CA HIS A 187 2.37 1.31 -17.15
C HIS A 187 2.82 1.26 -18.61
N GLU A 188 1.94 1.50 -19.56
CA GLU A 188 2.22 1.44 -21.00
C GLU A 188 3.38 2.32 -21.45
N SER A 189 3.63 3.43 -20.72
CA SER A 189 4.79 4.30 -20.98
C SER A 189 6.15 3.63 -20.68
N GLY A 190 6.18 2.49 -19.97
CA GLY A 190 7.40 1.86 -19.48
C GLY A 190 8.11 2.61 -18.35
N LEU A 191 7.52 3.70 -17.82
CA LEU A 191 8.18 4.56 -16.82
C LEU A 191 7.97 4.07 -15.39
N ILE A 192 6.84 3.41 -15.07
CA ILE A 192 6.53 2.86 -13.75
C ILE A 192 6.11 1.39 -13.86
N GLY A 193 6.44 0.62 -12.85
CA GLY A 193 6.18 -0.81 -12.73
C GLY A 193 6.69 -1.33 -11.41
N GLU A 194 6.76 -2.66 -11.25
CA GLU A 194 7.33 -3.27 -10.06
C GLU A 194 8.87 -3.28 -10.13
N ASP A 195 9.52 -2.41 -9.33
CA ASP A 195 10.99 -2.26 -9.24
C ASP A 195 11.42 -2.41 -7.77
N PRO A 196 11.44 -3.64 -7.22
CA PRO A 196 11.77 -3.87 -5.81
C PRO A 196 13.23 -3.50 -5.52
N GLN A 197 13.47 -2.90 -4.35
CA GLN A 197 14.80 -2.73 -3.82
C GLN A 197 15.23 -4.04 -3.15
N GLY A 198 16.24 -4.71 -3.73
CA GLY A 198 16.73 -6.00 -3.25
C GLY A 198 16.16 -7.19 -4.02
N GLU A 199 16.06 -8.34 -3.34
CA GLU A 199 15.58 -9.57 -3.97
C GLU A 199 14.05 -9.51 -4.19
N PRO A 200 13.57 -9.79 -5.42
CA PRO A 200 12.13 -9.77 -5.69
C PRO A 200 11.36 -10.78 -4.86
N GLY A 201 10.18 -10.40 -4.38
CA GLY A 201 9.25 -11.31 -3.70
C GLY A 201 8.20 -11.94 -4.63
N ASN A 202 8.07 -11.43 -5.87
CA ASN A 202 7.08 -11.87 -6.86
C ASN A 202 7.76 -12.46 -8.10
N LEU A 203 7.04 -13.32 -8.83
CA LEU A 203 7.56 -14.02 -10.00
C LEU A 203 7.94 -13.06 -11.14
N LEU A 204 7.10 -12.09 -11.45
CA LEU A 204 7.25 -11.26 -12.64
C LEU A 204 8.53 -10.41 -12.67
N PRO A 205 8.98 -9.78 -11.57
CA PRO A 205 10.29 -9.13 -11.52
C PRO A 205 11.46 -10.08 -11.81
N TYR A 206 11.40 -11.33 -11.35
CA TYR A 206 12.43 -12.34 -11.71
C TYR A 206 12.44 -12.62 -13.21
N VAL A 207 11.27 -12.83 -13.83
CA VAL A 207 11.13 -13.05 -15.27
C VAL A 207 11.67 -11.85 -16.05
N ALA A 208 11.32 -10.63 -15.64
CA ALA A 208 11.80 -9.40 -16.26
C ALA A 208 13.32 -9.24 -16.16
N GLN A 209 13.93 -9.58 -15.01
CA GLN A 209 15.38 -9.54 -14.81
C GLN A 209 16.12 -10.56 -15.70
N VAL A 210 15.52 -11.75 -15.90
CA VAL A 210 16.08 -12.75 -16.85
C VAL A 210 15.98 -12.24 -18.28
N ALA A 211 14.82 -11.73 -18.68
CA ALA A 211 14.62 -11.18 -20.02
C ALA A 211 15.54 -9.99 -20.31
N ALA A 212 15.86 -9.18 -19.31
CA ALA A 212 16.80 -8.05 -19.40
C ALA A 212 18.28 -8.45 -19.28
N GLY A 213 18.59 -9.74 -19.14
CA GLY A 213 19.96 -10.23 -18.99
C GLY A 213 20.61 -9.93 -17.62
N GLN A 214 19.84 -9.48 -16.66
CA GLN A 214 20.32 -9.19 -15.28
C GLN A 214 20.45 -10.45 -14.43
N ARG A 215 19.75 -11.54 -14.81
CA ARG A 215 19.86 -12.89 -14.23
C ARG A 215 20.04 -13.92 -15.33
N ALA A 216 20.82 -14.96 -15.05
CA ALA A 216 21.11 -16.01 -16.03
C ALA A 216 19.90 -16.93 -16.27
N SER A 217 19.11 -17.20 -15.25
CA SER A 217 17.98 -18.13 -15.32
C SER A 217 16.94 -17.87 -14.23
N LEU A 218 15.77 -18.45 -14.43
CA LEU A 218 14.69 -18.51 -13.42
C LEU A 218 14.75 -19.87 -12.74
N SER A 219 14.70 -19.88 -11.40
CA SER A 219 14.57 -21.12 -10.63
C SER A 219 13.09 -21.48 -10.50
N VAL A 220 12.76 -22.72 -10.85
CA VAL A 220 11.42 -23.30 -10.68
C VAL A 220 11.49 -24.30 -9.52
N TYR A 221 10.59 -24.17 -8.54
CA TYR A 221 10.51 -25.05 -7.37
C TYR A 221 9.26 -25.93 -7.51
N GLY A 222 9.44 -27.22 -7.31
CA GLY A 222 8.38 -28.22 -7.43
C GLY A 222 8.28 -28.79 -8.86
N ASN A 223 7.47 -29.85 -8.98
CA ASN A 223 7.21 -30.57 -10.24
C ASN A 223 5.90 -30.11 -10.85
#